data_4a7397743a66c5865e8e3198e48e222b
#
_entry.id   4a7397743a66c5865e8e3198e48e222b
#
_cell.length_a   1.000
_cell.length_b   1.000
_cell.length_c   1.000
_cell.angle_alpha   90.00
_cell.angle_beta   90.00
_cell.angle_gamma   90.00
#
_symmetry.space_group_name_H-M   'P 1'
#
loop_
_entity.id
_entity.type
_entity.pdbx_description
1 polymer ?
#
loop_
_entity_poly.entity_id
_entity_poly.type
_entity_poly.pdbx_seq_one_letter_code
_entity_poly.pdbx_strand_id
1 'polypeptide(L)'
;MTASTNLFAPDEDVSRPVTNFGPDFPFAFDDWIKHPAGLGSVPAHRYGEEVAIVGAGMAGMTAAFELLKMGLKPVVYEASRIGGRLRSQAFEGAEGIIAELGGMRFPESSTAFYHYVDMLGLKSKPFPNPLSPATSSTVIDLEGKTLYVEKIADLPPMFKEIGTAWAKALEEGAGLSGLRQAI
;
A
#
# COMPACT_ATOMS: atom_id res chain seq x y z
N MET A 1 6.58 34.34 14.95
CA MET A 1 6.20 34.03 13.55
C MET A 1 6.94 32.79 13.18
N THR A 2 6.31 31.64 13.34
CA THR A 2 6.88 30.35 12.94
C THR A 2 6.55 30.16 11.46
N ALA A 3 7.59 30.03 10.64
CA ALA A 3 7.43 29.76 9.22
C ALA A 3 6.66 28.45 9.05
N SER A 4 5.50 28.52 8.41
CA SER A 4 4.77 27.34 7.94
C SER A 4 5.66 26.65 6.91
N THR A 5 6.26 25.55 7.28
CA THR A 5 6.98 24.69 6.33
C THR A 5 5.93 24.12 5.39
N ASN A 6 6.00 24.52 4.12
CA ASN A 6 5.10 24.03 3.09
C ASN A 6 5.47 22.56 2.78
N LEU A 7 4.76 21.62 3.40
CA LEU A 7 4.97 20.16 3.23
C LEU A 7 4.78 19.70 1.77
N PHE A 8 4.27 20.56 0.90
CA PHE A 8 4.07 20.29 -0.52
C PHE A 8 5.05 21.03 -1.42
N ALA A 9 6.04 21.73 -0.86
CA ALA A 9 7.11 22.25 -1.69
C ALA A 9 7.93 21.07 -2.20
N PRO A 10 8.08 20.89 -3.52
CA PRO A 10 8.97 19.87 -4.03
C PRO A 10 10.36 20.13 -3.48
N ASP A 11 10.93 19.10 -2.85
CA ASP A 11 12.32 19.13 -2.41
C ASP A 11 13.17 19.38 -3.67
N GLU A 12 13.94 20.44 -3.73
CA GLU A 12 14.73 20.82 -4.90
C GLU A 12 15.88 19.84 -5.19
N ASP A 13 16.06 18.82 -4.35
CA ASP A 13 17.02 17.75 -4.58
C ASP A 13 16.46 16.68 -5.54
N VAL A 14 16.46 17.01 -6.81
CA VAL A 14 16.04 16.16 -7.94
C VAL A 14 16.94 14.91 -8.10
N SER A 15 17.95 14.72 -7.27
CA SER A 15 18.96 13.64 -7.40
C SER A 15 18.57 12.33 -6.74
N ARG A 16 17.47 12.29 -5.96
CA ARG A 16 17.00 11.05 -5.34
C ARG A 16 16.26 10.20 -6.35
N PRO A 17 16.68 8.95 -6.55
CA PRO A 17 15.94 8.06 -7.44
C PRO A 17 14.53 7.84 -6.90
N VAL A 18 13.55 8.19 -7.70
CA VAL A 18 12.14 7.89 -7.41
C VAL A 18 11.97 6.39 -7.45
N THR A 19 11.75 5.75 -6.31
CA THR A 19 11.45 4.33 -6.24
C THR A 19 9.94 4.14 -6.28
N ASN A 20 9.43 3.44 -7.30
CA ASN A 20 8.00 3.16 -7.45
C ASN A 20 7.42 2.27 -6.33
N PHE A 21 8.25 1.77 -5.43
CA PHE A 21 7.90 0.87 -4.34
C PHE A 21 8.58 1.23 -3.02
N GLY A 22 9.09 2.43 -2.88
CA GLY A 22 9.70 2.90 -1.65
C GLY A 22 8.81 3.88 -0.87
N PRO A 23 9.19 4.23 0.35
CA PRO A 23 8.47 5.19 1.18
C PRO A 23 8.39 6.59 0.55
N ASP A 24 9.12 6.86 -0.52
CA ASP A 24 9.41 8.21 -1.01
C ASP A 24 8.82 8.55 -2.37
N PHE A 25 7.77 7.91 -2.81
CA PHE A 25 7.16 8.26 -4.09
C PHE A 25 6.06 9.30 -3.95
N PRO A 26 6.21 10.41 -4.54
CA PRO A 26 7.16 11.54 -4.46
C PRO A 26 6.96 12.35 -3.18
N PHE A 27 6.45 11.72 -2.13
CA PHE A 27 6.05 12.31 -0.87
C PHE A 27 6.83 11.67 0.28
N ALA A 28 7.42 12.48 1.15
CA ALA A 28 8.16 12.04 2.34
C ALA A 28 7.20 11.55 3.44
N PHE A 29 6.62 10.36 3.27
CA PHE A 29 5.64 9.80 4.21
C PHE A 29 6.16 9.70 5.62
N ASP A 30 7.41 9.30 5.80
CA ASP A 30 8.02 9.14 7.13
C ASP A 30 8.15 10.47 7.86
N ASP A 31 8.50 11.53 7.15
CA ASP A 31 8.58 12.87 7.72
C ASP A 31 7.20 13.38 8.11
N TRP A 32 6.21 13.19 7.26
CA TRP A 32 4.83 13.52 7.58
C TRP A 32 4.31 12.75 8.80
N ILE A 33 4.51 11.44 8.87
CA ILE A 33 4.05 10.60 9.99
C ILE A 33 4.65 11.07 11.33
N LYS A 34 5.92 11.47 11.32
CA LYS A 34 6.64 11.93 12.49
C LYS A 34 6.37 13.40 12.85
N HIS A 35 5.82 14.17 11.92
CA HIS A 35 5.61 15.59 12.13
C HIS A 35 4.40 15.84 13.07
N PRO A 36 4.57 16.56 14.17
CA PRO A 36 3.51 16.75 15.18
C PRO A 36 2.28 17.50 14.64
N ALA A 37 2.45 18.32 13.61
CA ALA A 37 1.36 19.03 12.95
C ALA A 37 0.71 18.20 11.80
N GLY A 38 1.16 16.97 11.53
CA GLY A 38 0.70 16.18 10.39
C GLY A 38 0.90 16.95 9.07
N LEU A 39 -0.15 17.03 8.26
CA LEU A 39 -0.15 17.82 7.02
C LEU A 39 -0.26 19.34 7.26
N GLY A 40 -0.41 19.78 8.51
CA GLY A 40 -0.58 21.17 8.87
C GLY A 40 -2.03 21.59 9.05
N SER A 41 -2.32 22.88 8.93
CA SER A 41 -3.67 23.44 9.01
C SER A 41 -3.87 24.51 7.96
N VAL A 42 -5.11 24.68 7.53
CA VAL A 42 -5.48 25.81 6.66
C VAL A 42 -5.58 27.11 7.48
N PRO A 43 -5.45 28.28 6.83
CA PRO A 43 -5.72 29.55 7.50
C PRO A 43 -7.14 29.60 8.11
N ALA A 44 -7.30 30.25 9.24
CA ALA A 44 -8.54 30.26 9.99
C ALA A 44 -9.77 30.73 9.19
N HIS A 45 -9.59 31.64 8.23
CA HIS A 45 -10.69 32.10 7.37
C HIS A 45 -11.20 31.03 6.40
N ARG A 46 -10.48 29.92 6.24
CA ARG A 46 -10.86 28.79 5.41
C ARG A 46 -11.39 27.60 6.20
N TYR A 47 -11.49 27.70 7.53
CA TYR A 47 -12.03 26.63 8.34
C TYR A 47 -13.47 26.32 7.96
N GLY A 48 -13.78 25.06 7.78
CA GLY A 48 -15.10 24.60 7.38
C GLY A 48 -15.41 24.71 5.88
N GLU A 49 -14.44 25.17 5.05
CA GLU A 49 -14.62 25.12 3.60
C GLU A 49 -14.83 23.68 3.13
N GLU A 50 -15.82 23.49 2.25
CA GLU A 50 -16.15 22.18 1.72
C GLU A 50 -15.16 21.75 0.65
N VAL A 51 -14.72 20.48 0.76
CA VAL A 51 -13.90 19.81 -0.26
C VAL A 51 -14.61 18.56 -0.72
N ALA A 52 -14.97 18.51 -2.00
CA ALA A 52 -15.58 17.35 -2.61
C ALA A 52 -14.54 16.25 -2.84
N ILE A 53 -14.86 15.05 -2.38
CA ILE A 53 -14.03 13.84 -2.60
C ILE A 53 -14.88 12.83 -3.36
N VAL A 54 -14.36 12.36 -4.49
CA VAL A 54 -15.05 11.37 -5.31
C VAL A 54 -14.50 9.99 -5.00
N GLY A 55 -15.35 9.14 -4.43
CA GLY A 55 -15.04 7.77 -4.04
C GLY A 55 -14.71 7.60 -2.55
N ALA A 56 -15.40 6.66 -1.90
CA ALA A 56 -15.22 6.28 -0.50
C ALA A 56 -14.36 5.00 -0.36
N GLY A 57 -13.36 4.81 -1.21
CA GLY A 57 -12.30 3.82 -1.04
C GLY A 57 -11.27 4.30 -0.01
N MET A 58 -10.24 3.49 0.25
CA MET A 58 -9.19 3.80 1.22
C MET A 58 -8.58 5.19 0.97
N ALA A 59 -8.21 5.51 -0.27
CA ALA A 59 -7.61 6.80 -0.61
C ALA A 59 -8.52 7.98 -0.30
N GLY A 60 -9.80 7.91 -0.71
CA GLY A 60 -10.76 8.97 -0.45
C GLY A 60 -11.08 9.17 1.02
N MET A 61 -11.20 8.07 1.78
CA MET A 61 -11.44 8.14 3.23
C MET A 61 -10.23 8.67 4.00
N THR A 62 -9.02 8.29 3.59
CA THR A 62 -7.79 8.84 4.17
C THR A 62 -7.66 10.33 3.87
N ALA A 63 -7.92 10.74 2.63
CA ALA A 63 -7.93 12.16 2.27
C ALA A 63 -8.96 12.95 3.10
N ALA A 64 -10.18 12.41 3.26
CA ALA A 64 -11.21 13.03 4.08
C ALA A 64 -10.75 13.20 5.53
N PHE A 65 -10.16 12.17 6.10
CA PHE A 65 -9.66 12.21 7.48
C PHE A 65 -8.58 13.27 7.67
N GLU A 66 -7.61 13.33 6.78
CA GLU A 66 -6.53 14.32 6.89
C GLU A 66 -7.03 15.76 6.64
N LEU A 67 -7.95 15.96 5.70
CA LEU A 67 -8.57 17.27 5.46
C LEU A 67 -9.38 17.75 6.66
N LEU A 68 -10.09 16.85 7.36
CA LEU A 68 -10.77 17.18 8.62
C LEU A 68 -9.77 17.68 9.67
N LYS A 69 -8.64 17.01 9.84
CA LYS A 69 -7.58 17.42 10.77
C LYS A 69 -7.02 18.80 10.43
N MET A 70 -6.99 19.16 9.16
CA MET A 70 -6.54 20.46 8.67
C MET A 70 -7.56 21.58 8.91
N GLY A 71 -8.79 21.27 9.36
CA GLY A 71 -9.85 22.23 9.59
C GLY A 71 -10.83 22.42 8.43
N LEU A 72 -10.75 21.59 7.39
CA LEU A 72 -11.66 21.59 6.26
C LEU A 72 -12.86 20.68 6.51
N LYS A 73 -13.88 20.79 5.65
CA LYS A 73 -15.09 19.97 5.68
C LYS A 73 -15.17 19.08 4.44
N PRO A 74 -14.58 17.87 4.46
CA PRO A 74 -14.69 16.96 3.33
C PRO A 74 -16.11 16.44 3.16
N VAL A 75 -16.58 16.41 1.91
CA VAL A 75 -17.85 15.80 1.49
C VAL A 75 -17.54 14.67 0.53
N VAL A 76 -17.80 13.45 0.95
CA VAL A 76 -17.44 12.24 0.17
C VAL A 76 -18.65 11.76 -0.63
N TYR A 77 -18.48 11.65 -1.94
CA TYR A 77 -19.46 11.12 -2.87
C TYR A 77 -19.07 9.72 -3.30
N GLU A 78 -19.92 8.73 -3.00
CA GLU A 78 -19.67 7.33 -3.33
C GLU A 78 -20.78 6.78 -4.21
N ALA A 79 -20.41 6.12 -5.31
CA ALA A 79 -21.37 5.62 -6.30
C ALA A 79 -22.08 4.33 -5.88
N SER A 80 -21.50 3.53 -4.95
CA SER A 80 -22.07 2.24 -4.58
C SER A 80 -21.91 1.92 -3.10
N ARG A 81 -20.68 1.70 -2.63
CA ARG A 81 -20.42 1.28 -1.24
C ARG A 81 -19.06 1.77 -0.77
N ILE A 82 -18.95 2.00 0.52
CA ILE A 82 -17.69 2.35 1.18
C ILE A 82 -16.73 1.17 1.09
N GLY A 83 -15.43 1.46 0.96
CA GLY A 83 -14.34 0.49 0.93
C GLY A 83 -13.72 0.28 -0.45
N GLY A 84 -14.49 0.43 -1.54
CA GLY A 84 -13.97 0.29 -2.89
C GLY A 84 -13.34 -1.09 -3.16
N ARG A 85 -12.04 -1.12 -3.43
CA ARG A 85 -11.26 -2.36 -3.65
C ARG A 85 -10.94 -3.15 -2.38
N LEU A 86 -11.21 -2.60 -1.20
CA LEU A 86 -11.24 -3.36 0.04
C LEU A 86 -12.66 -3.90 0.22
N ARG A 87 -12.78 -5.21 0.27
CA ARG A 87 -14.07 -5.87 0.37
C ARG A 87 -13.94 -7.15 1.18
N SER A 88 -14.70 -7.20 2.26
CA SER A 88 -14.91 -8.42 3.03
C SER A 88 -16.30 -8.96 2.73
N GLN A 89 -16.43 -10.25 2.61
CA GLN A 89 -17.71 -10.93 2.37
C GLN A 89 -17.80 -12.17 3.26
N ALA A 90 -18.89 -12.30 3.99
CA ALA A 90 -19.16 -13.52 4.72
C ALA A 90 -19.41 -14.69 3.76
N PHE A 91 -18.92 -15.87 4.12
CA PHE A 91 -19.25 -17.10 3.40
C PHE A 91 -20.69 -17.49 3.72
N GLU A 92 -21.45 -17.78 2.69
CA GLU A 92 -22.79 -18.34 2.83
C GLU A 92 -22.72 -19.75 3.44
N GLY A 93 -23.48 -19.98 4.51
CA GLY A 93 -23.49 -21.26 5.20
C GLY A 93 -22.31 -21.52 6.15
N ALA A 94 -21.40 -20.56 6.35
CA ALA A 94 -20.27 -20.70 7.27
C ALA A 94 -20.20 -19.48 8.20
N GLU A 95 -20.90 -19.55 9.33
CA GLU A 95 -20.97 -18.47 10.30
C GLU A 95 -19.59 -18.09 10.85
N GLY A 96 -19.29 -16.79 10.85
CA GLY A 96 -18.02 -16.25 11.35
C GLY A 96 -16.83 -16.36 10.39
N ILE A 97 -16.99 -16.98 9.22
CA ILE A 97 -15.95 -17.02 8.20
C ILE A 97 -16.14 -15.90 7.20
N ILE A 98 -15.09 -15.13 6.99
CA ILE A 98 -15.08 -13.98 6.11
C ILE A 98 -14.03 -14.18 5.01
N ALA A 99 -14.42 -13.96 3.77
CA ALA A 99 -13.50 -13.85 2.64
C ALA A 99 -13.07 -12.39 2.45
N GLU A 100 -11.78 -12.15 2.47
CA GLU A 100 -11.20 -10.88 2.08
C GLU A 100 -10.97 -10.88 0.56
N LEU A 101 -11.80 -10.13 -0.18
CA LEU A 101 -11.83 -10.12 -1.64
C LEU A 101 -11.08 -8.92 -2.24
N GLY A 102 -10.21 -8.29 -1.48
CA GLY A 102 -9.50 -7.09 -1.89
C GLY A 102 -8.05 -7.08 -1.44
N GLY A 103 -7.55 -5.90 -1.11
CA GLY A 103 -6.21 -5.74 -0.55
C GLY A 103 -6.13 -6.39 0.82
N MET A 104 -5.41 -7.50 0.90
CA MET A 104 -5.26 -8.28 2.13
C MET A 104 -3.81 -8.42 2.57
N ARG A 105 -2.85 -8.03 1.72
CA ARG A 105 -1.41 -8.16 1.98
C ARG A 105 -0.75 -6.82 1.85
N PHE A 106 0.04 -6.47 2.84
CA PHE A 106 0.78 -5.22 2.88
C PHE A 106 2.23 -5.52 3.27
N PRO A 107 3.23 -5.02 2.53
CA PRO A 107 4.62 -5.20 2.91
C PRO A 107 4.94 -4.39 4.17
N GLU A 108 5.94 -4.82 4.93
CA GLU A 108 6.40 -4.12 6.14
C GLU A 108 6.86 -2.68 5.86
N SER A 109 7.31 -2.42 4.63
CA SER A 109 7.68 -1.08 4.16
C SER A 109 6.51 -0.11 3.95
N SER A 110 5.26 -0.57 4.09
CA SER A 110 4.07 0.28 3.97
C SER A 110 3.84 1.13 5.23
N THR A 111 4.79 2.00 5.58
CA THR A 111 4.78 2.78 6.82
C THR A 111 3.54 3.65 6.97
N ALA A 112 3.10 4.32 5.91
CA ALA A 112 1.88 5.11 5.91
C ALA A 112 0.62 4.26 6.19
N PHE A 113 0.55 3.04 5.66
CA PHE A 113 -0.55 2.13 5.93
C PHE A 113 -0.56 1.71 7.41
N TYR A 114 0.58 1.29 7.95
CA TYR A 114 0.69 0.87 9.34
C TYR A 114 0.45 2.01 10.33
N HIS A 115 0.77 3.25 9.97
CA HIS A 115 0.39 4.42 10.76
C HIS A 115 -1.13 4.47 11.04
N TYR A 116 -1.96 4.23 10.03
CA TYR A 116 -3.41 4.19 10.22
C TYR A 116 -3.88 2.91 10.92
N VAL A 117 -3.26 1.77 10.65
CA VAL A 117 -3.53 0.51 11.36
C VAL A 117 -3.36 0.70 12.87
N ASP A 118 -2.24 1.28 13.28
CA ASP A 118 -1.92 1.52 14.69
C ASP A 118 -2.84 2.57 15.30
N MET A 119 -3.07 3.68 14.60
CA MET A 119 -3.95 4.75 15.05
C MET A 119 -5.39 4.27 15.27
N LEU A 120 -5.87 3.35 14.43
CA LEU A 120 -7.22 2.77 14.52
C LEU A 120 -7.28 1.55 15.44
N GLY A 121 -6.16 1.13 16.04
CA GLY A 121 -6.08 -0.04 16.89
C GLY A 121 -6.35 -1.37 16.16
N LEU A 122 -6.15 -1.38 14.85
CA LEU A 122 -6.31 -2.58 14.03
C LEU A 122 -5.14 -3.54 14.25
N LYS A 123 -5.38 -4.82 14.00
CA LYS A 123 -4.36 -5.86 14.15
C LYS A 123 -4.04 -6.48 12.80
N SER A 124 -2.75 -6.66 12.54
CA SER A 124 -2.26 -7.43 11.40
C SER A 124 -1.71 -8.78 11.87
N LYS A 125 -1.60 -9.72 10.94
CA LYS A 125 -0.97 -11.02 11.14
C LYS A 125 0.07 -11.25 10.04
N PRO A 126 1.17 -11.95 10.33
CA PRO A 126 2.05 -12.45 9.28
C PRO A 126 1.24 -13.30 8.30
N PHE A 127 1.39 -13.04 7.02
CA PHE A 127 0.71 -13.83 5.99
C PHE A 127 1.62 -14.98 5.55
N PRO A 128 1.16 -16.23 5.62
CA PRO A 128 1.95 -17.37 5.20
C PRO A 128 2.14 -17.34 3.68
N ASN A 129 3.37 -17.11 3.24
CA ASN A 129 3.72 -17.24 1.83
C ASN A 129 4.05 -18.71 1.53
N PRO A 130 3.74 -19.19 0.32
CA PRO A 130 4.16 -20.52 -0.12
C PRO A 130 5.66 -20.74 0.10
N LEU A 131 6.04 -21.93 0.54
CA LEU A 131 7.44 -22.35 0.80
C LEU A 131 8.19 -21.47 1.80
N SER A 132 7.46 -20.75 2.67
CA SER A 132 8.04 -20.04 3.82
C SER A 132 7.97 -20.91 5.07
N PRO A 133 8.74 -20.59 6.14
CA PRO A 133 8.66 -21.32 7.41
C PRO A 133 7.25 -21.34 8.03
N ALA A 134 6.40 -20.38 7.67
CA ALA A 134 5.01 -20.31 8.14
C ALA A 134 4.07 -21.24 7.37
N THR A 135 4.54 -21.87 6.28
CA THR A 135 3.76 -22.76 5.42
C THR A 135 4.53 -24.05 5.23
N SER A 136 4.15 -25.08 5.95
CA SER A 136 4.85 -26.39 5.96
C SER A 136 4.85 -27.10 4.61
N SER A 137 3.91 -26.75 3.73
CA SER A 137 3.76 -27.39 2.44
C SER A 137 2.97 -26.50 1.46
N THR A 138 3.18 -26.74 0.18
CA THR A 138 2.48 -26.04 -0.89
C THR A 138 2.03 -27.05 -1.94
N VAL A 139 0.79 -26.95 -2.34
CA VAL A 139 0.25 -27.72 -3.48
C VAL A 139 0.32 -26.84 -4.72
N ILE A 140 0.93 -27.36 -5.76
CA ILE A 140 1.04 -26.70 -7.07
C ILE A 140 0.27 -27.57 -8.07
N ASP A 141 -0.72 -27.00 -8.72
CA ASP A 141 -1.45 -27.63 -9.83
C ASP A 141 -1.06 -26.93 -11.12
N LEU A 142 -0.39 -27.66 -12.00
CA LEU A 142 0.08 -27.17 -13.28
C LEU A 142 -0.29 -28.17 -14.36
N GLU A 143 -1.04 -27.73 -15.35
CA GLU A 143 -1.44 -28.54 -16.50
C GLU A 143 -2.06 -29.90 -16.13
N GLY A 144 -2.87 -29.89 -15.07
CA GLY A 144 -3.53 -31.09 -14.55
C GLY A 144 -2.60 -32.04 -13.78
N LYS A 145 -1.39 -31.61 -13.45
CA LYS A 145 -0.47 -32.33 -12.56
C LYS A 145 -0.39 -31.61 -11.23
N THR A 146 -0.81 -32.31 -10.18
CA THR A 146 -0.70 -31.80 -8.81
C THR A 146 0.62 -32.25 -8.21
N LEU A 147 1.37 -31.28 -7.68
CA LEU A 147 2.65 -31.47 -6.99
C LEU A 147 2.51 -31.03 -5.53
N TYR A 148 3.07 -31.82 -4.64
CA TYR A 148 3.18 -31.48 -3.22
C TYR A 148 4.63 -31.12 -2.91
N VAL A 149 4.87 -29.90 -2.43
CA VAL A 149 6.21 -29.33 -2.28
C VAL A 149 6.37 -28.82 -0.85
N GLU A 150 7.42 -29.24 -0.18
CA GLU A 150 7.74 -28.81 1.20
C GLU A 150 8.87 -27.77 1.23
N LYS A 151 9.74 -27.78 0.24
CA LYS A 151 10.87 -26.85 0.15
C LYS A 151 11.16 -26.46 -1.31
N ILE A 152 11.85 -25.36 -1.49
CA ILE A 152 12.22 -24.83 -2.81
C ILE A 152 12.98 -25.87 -3.66
N ALA A 153 13.77 -26.72 -3.03
CA ALA A 153 14.52 -27.77 -3.74
C ALA A 153 13.63 -28.84 -4.39
N ASP A 154 12.40 -28.99 -3.94
CA ASP A 154 11.45 -29.96 -4.45
C ASP A 154 10.64 -29.43 -5.65
N LEU A 155 10.83 -28.14 -6.00
CA LEU A 155 10.19 -27.52 -7.14
C LEU A 155 10.69 -28.13 -8.47
N PRO A 156 9.80 -28.32 -9.45
CA PRO A 156 10.20 -28.74 -10.79
C PRO A 156 11.26 -27.81 -11.41
N PRO A 157 12.11 -28.34 -12.30
CA PRO A 157 13.18 -27.57 -12.95
C PRO A 157 12.71 -26.26 -13.59
N MET A 158 11.51 -26.22 -14.15
CA MET A 158 10.91 -25.03 -14.75
C MET A 158 10.88 -23.82 -13.78
N PHE A 159 10.69 -24.03 -12.49
CA PHE A 159 10.72 -22.94 -11.51
C PHE A 159 12.10 -22.33 -11.36
N LYS A 160 13.15 -23.14 -11.51
CA LYS A 160 14.53 -22.64 -11.51
C LYS A 160 14.81 -21.82 -12.79
N GLU A 161 14.31 -22.26 -13.92
CA GLU A 161 14.42 -21.54 -15.19
C GLU A 161 13.69 -20.20 -15.12
N ILE A 162 12.46 -20.19 -14.60
CA ILE A 162 11.69 -18.95 -14.36
C ILE A 162 12.44 -18.02 -13.39
N GLY A 163 12.97 -18.55 -12.29
CA GLY A 163 13.74 -17.76 -11.34
C GLY A 163 14.98 -17.12 -11.96
N THR A 164 15.67 -17.85 -12.82
CA THR A 164 16.83 -17.32 -13.55
C THR A 164 16.43 -16.25 -14.56
N ALA A 165 15.34 -16.48 -15.31
CA ALA A 165 14.82 -15.50 -16.26
C ALA A 165 14.32 -14.22 -15.54
N TRP A 166 13.70 -14.39 -14.39
CA TRP A 166 13.25 -13.25 -13.55
C TRP A 166 14.44 -12.44 -13.03
N ALA A 167 15.47 -13.11 -12.49
CA ALA A 167 16.67 -12.43 -12.02
C ALA A 167 17.35 -11.62 -13.15
N LYS A 168 17.45 -12.21 -14.34
CA LYS A 168 17.96 -11.53 -15.54
C LYS A 168 17.10 -10.32 -15.93
N ALA A 169 15.76 -10.46 -15.93
CA ALA A 169 14.86 -9.36 -16.23
C ALA A 169 14.97 -8.22 -15.22
N LEU A 170 15.18 -8.52 -13.94
CA LEU A 170 15.42 -7.51 -12.91
C LEU A 170 16.76 -6.78 -13.15
N GLU A 171 17.80 -7.51 -13.54
CA GLU A 171 19.11 -6.95 -13.85
C GLU A 171 19.07 -6.04 -15.08
N GLU A 172 18.38 -6.47 -16.13
CA GLU A 172 18.09 -5.66 -17.32
C GLU A 172 17.18 -4.47 -17.00
N GLY A 173 16.17 -4.66 -16.14
CA GLY A 173 15.29 -3.61 -15.66
C GLY A 173 16.01 -2.57 -14.79
N ALA A 174 17.05 -2.96 -14.05
CA ALA A 174 17.92 -2.01 -13.36
C ALA A 174 18.70 -1.12 -14.34
N GLY A 175 19.00 -1.63 -15.55
CA GLY A 175 19.57 -0.85 -16.65
C GLY A 175 18.60 0.17 -17.26
N LEU A 176 17.28 0.04 -17.02
CA LEU A 176 16.25 1.04 -17.37
C LEU A 176 16.21 2.22 -16.40
N SER A 177 17.13 2.30 -15.44
CA SER A 177 17.28 3.45 -14.55
C SER A 177 17.52 4.77 -15.31
N GLY A 178 18.04 4.72 -16.54
CA GLY A 178 18.11 5.87 -17.43
C GLY A 178 16.74 6.44 -17.84
N LEU A 179 15.70 5.61 -17.89
CA LEU A 179 14.32 6.07 -18.10
C LEU A 179 13.73 6.71 -16.84
N ARG A 180 14.19 6.31 -15.66
CA ARG A 180 13.79 6.92 -14.38
C ARG A 180 14.40 8.30 -14.16
N GLN A 181 15.50 8.61 -14.83
CA GLN A 181 16.12 9.94 -14.81
C GLN A 181 15.52 10.89 -15.86
N ALA A 182 14.73 10.37 -16.78
CA ALA A 182 14.15 11.14 -17.89
C ALA A 182 12.65 11.48 -17.70
N ILE A 183 12.04 10.99 -16.63
CA ILE A 183 10.66 11.29 -16.22
C ILE A 183 10.70 12.11 -14.93
#